data_0b0461c0e63d579708eb9a6c36d9b953
#
_entry.id   0b0461c0e63d579708eb9a6c36d9b953
#
_cell.length_a   1.000
_cell.length_b   1.000
_cell.length_c   1.000
_cell.angle_alpha   90.00
_cell.angle_beta   90.00
_cell.angle_gamma   90.00
#
_symmetry.space_group_name_H-M   'P 1'
#
loop_
_entity.id
_entity.type
_entity.pdbx_description
1 polymer ?
#
loop_
_entity_poly.entity_id
_entity_poly.type
_entity_poly.pdbx_seq_one_letter_code
_entity_poly.pdbx_strand_id
1 'polypeptide(L)'
;MKEKIHALSEEMVANLGRMVAIDSQLGTPEEGKPFGEGPAKALSVGLQIAEEMGFRTVNLDNYCGYAEMGEGDEIVGIAGHLDIVPVGGDWSYNPFELTRKGDYVYGRGTTDDKG
;
A
#
# COMPACT_ATOMS: atom_id res chain seq x y z
N MET A 1 5.29 23.58 -5.56
CA MET A 1 5.18 22.26 -4.90
C MET A 1 3.74 21.80 -4.82
N LYS A 2 2.84 22.58 -4.21
CA LYS A 2 1.41 22.23 -4.02
C LYS A 2 0.68 21.85 -5.32
N GLU A 3 0.88 22.59 -6.41
CA GLU A 3 0.30 22.33 -7.73
C GLU A 3 0.75 20.99 -8.34
N LYS A 4 2.04 20.62 -8.14
CA LYS A 4 2.56 19.32 -8.59
C LYS A 4 1.92 18.15 -7.82
N ILE A 5 1.70 18.31 -6.52
CA ILE A 5 1.03 17.30 -5.69
C ILE A 5 -0.42 17.14 -6.13
N HIS A 6 -1.13 18.25 -6.38
CA HIS A 6 -2.51 18.18 -6.89
C HIS A 6 -2.60 17.52 -8.27
N ALA A 7 -1.62 17.70 -9.13
CA ALA A 7 -1.59 17.05 -10.44
C ALA A 7 -1.46 15.51 -10.34
N LEU A 8 -0.89 15.00 -9.24
CA LEU A 8 -0.73 13.56 -8.98
C LEU A 8 -1.90 12.93 -8.22
N SER A 9 -2.86 13.73 -7.74
CA SER A 9 -3.89 13.25 -6.83
C SER A 9 -4.75 12.10 -7.40
N GLU A 10 -5.09 12.14 -8.67
CA GLU A 10 -5.89 11.08 -9.31
C GLU A 10 -5.09 9.77 -9.41
N GLU A 11 -3.80 9.85 -9.73
CA GLU A 11 -2.92 8.69 -9.75
C GLU A 11 -2.71 8.11 -8.35
N MET A 12 -2.52 8.97 -7.34
CA MET A 12 -2.40 8.55 -5.94
C MET A 12 -3.66 7.82 -5.47
N VAL A 13 -4.85 8.36 -5.77
CA VAL A 13 -6.12 7.73 -5.41
C VAL A 13 -6.32 6.40 -6.15
N ALA A 14 -5.94 6.32 -7.42
CA ALA A 14 -6.02 5.08 -8.19
C ALA A 14 -5.08 3.99 -7.61
N ASN A 15 -3.85 4.34 -7.27
CA ASN A 15 -2.90 3.42 -6.66
C ASN A 15 -3.32 3.01 -5.25
N LEU A 16 -3.86 3.93 -4.45
CA LEU A 16 -4.46 3.60 -3.17
C LEU A 16 -5.61 2.59 -3.33
N GLY A 17 -6.44 2.73 -4.36
CA GLY A 17 -7.50 1.77 -4.67
C GLY A 17 -6.96 0.36 -4.95
N ARG A 18 -5.85 0.23 -5.67
CA ARG A 18 -5.17 -1.05 -5.90
C ARG A 18 -4.72 -1.70 -4.59
N MET A 19 -4.22 -0.91 -3.65
CA MET A 19 -3.78 -1.39 -2.35
C MET A 19 -4.95 -1.75 -1.43
N VAL A 20 -6.00 -0.93 -1.39
CA VAL A 20 -7.20 -1.18 -0.58
C VAL A 20 -7.92 -2.46 -1.01
N ALA A 21 -7.90 -2.80 -2.30
CA ALA A 21 -8.51 -4.02 -2.84
C ALA A 21 -7.88 -5.32 -2.31
N ILE A 22 -6.75 -5.26 -1.63
CA ILE A 22 -6.05 -6.42 -1.10
C ILE A 22 -6.40 -6.59 0.38
N ASP A 23 -7.00 -7.75 0.71
CA ASP A 23 -7.15 -8.16 2.11
C ASP A 23 -5.80 -8.62 2.65
N SER A 24 -5.09 -7.71 3.29
CA SER A 24 -3.78 -7.94 3.87
C SER A 24 -3.79 -8.13 5.39
N GLN A 25 -4.87 -8.67 5.92
CA GLN A 25 -4.90 -9.13 7.31
C GLN A 25 -3.84 -10.23 7.52
N LEU A 26 -3.32 -10.31 8.75
CA LEU A 26 -2.43 -11.41 9.13
C LEU A 26 -3.13 -12.76 8.87
N GLY A 27 -2.51 -13.57 8.04
CA GLY A 27 -3.01 -14.89 7.67
C GLY A 27 -2.16 -16.02 8.25
N THR A 28 -2.49 -17.24 7.86
CA THR A 28 -1.71 -18.42 8.23
C THR A 28 -0.37 -18.40 7.49
N PRO A 29 0.76 -18.54 8.21
CA PRO A 29 2.07 -18.63 7.57
C PRO A 29 2.16 -19.83 6.62
N GLU A 30 2.75 -19.60 5.46
CA GLU A 30 3.04 -20.60 4.43
C GLU A 30 4.49 -20.49 3.99
N GLU A 31 5.00 -21.48 3.25
CA GLU A 31 6.33 -21.38 2.68
C GLU A 31 6.46 -20.17 1.75
N GLY A 32 7.44 -19.32 2.04
CA GLY A 32 7.67 -18.08 1.32
C GLY A 32 6.67 -16.95 1.61
N LYS A 33 5.71 -17.15 2.53
CA LYS A 33 4.71 -16.17 2.93
C LYS A 33 4.55 -16.15 4.46
N PRO A 34 5.51 -15.54 5.16
CA PRO A 34 5.59 -15.62 6.62
C PRO A 34 4.38 -15.04 7.36
N PHE A 35 3.63 -14.16 6.72
CA PHE A 35 2.43 -13.54 7.28
C PHE A 35 1.13 -13.92 6.54
N GLY A 36 1.23 -14.96 5.67
CA GLY A 36 0.12 -15.42 4.83
C GLY A 36 0.05 -14.75 3.46
N GLU A 37 -0.93 -15.16 2.67
CA GLU A 37 -1.11 -14.74 1.27
C GLU A 37 -1.39 -13.24 1.13
N GLY A 38 -2.27 -12.68 1.95
CA GLY A 38 -2.70 -11.29 1.86
C GLY A 38 -1.56 -10.28 2.01
N PRO A 39 -0.78 -10.32 3.10
CA PRO A 39 0.39 -9.47 3.27
C PRO A 39 1.45 -9.64 2.17
N ALA A 40 1.72 -10.88 1.73
CA ALA A 40 2.65 -11.14 0.63
C ALA A 40 2.18 -10.47 -0.68
N LYS A 41 0.88 -10.57 -0.98
CA LYS A 41 0.29 -9.91 -2.15
C LYS A 41 0.33 -8.38 -2.03
N ALA A 42 0.05 -7.83 -0.85
CA ALA A 42 0.12 -6.40 -0.62
C ALA A 42 1.55 -5.86 -0.84
N LEU A 43 2.56 -6.56 -0.33
CA LEU A 43 3.95 -6.20 -0.56
C LEU A 43 4.31 -6.25 -2.06
N SER A 44 3.92 -7.32 -2.75
CA SER A 44 4.18 -7.46 -4.19
C SER A 44 3.55 -6.32 -4.99
N VAL A 45 2.29 -5.97 -4.73
CA VAL A 45 1.60 -4.89 -5.46
C VAL A 45 2.17 -3.53 -5.09
N GLY A 46 2.51 -3.29 -3.82
CA GLY A 46 3.15 -2.04 -3.39
C GLY A 46 4.50 -1.82 -4.08
N LEU A 47 5.34 -2.85 -4.15
CA LEU A 47 6.60 -2.79 -4.87
C LEU A 47 6.41 -2.61 -6.38
N GLN A 48 5.41 -3.25 -6.98
CA GLN A 48 5.06 -3.05 -8.37
C GLN A 48 4.65 -1.60 -8.67
N ILE A 49 3.83 -0.99 -7.82
CA ILE A 49 3.46 0.42 -7.95
C ILE A 49 4.71 1.31 -7.90
N ALA A 50 5.63 1.03 -6.98
CA ALA A 50 6.88 1.78 -6.89
C ALA A 50 7.76 1.61 -8.14
N GLU A 51 7.83 0.41 -8.73
CA GLU A 51 8.53 0.17 -10.01
C GLU A 51 7.90 0.95 -11.17
N GLU A 52 6.58 0.97 -11.26
CA GLU A 52 5.83 1.75 -12.26
C GLU A 52 6.13 3.25 -12.12
N MET A 53 6.45 3.72 -10.91
CA MET A 53 6.88 5.10 -10.63
C MET A 53 8.38 5.34 -10.86
N GLY A 54 9.14 4.31 -11.21
CA GLY A 54 10.58 4.41 -11.53
C GLY A 54 11.53 4.17 -10.37
N PHE A 55 11.04 3.65 -9.24
CA PHE A 55 11.89 3.25 -8.11
C PHE A 55 12.59 1.91 -8.39
N ARG A 56 13.77 1.72 -7.79
CA ARG A 56 14.39 0.41 -7.66
C ARG A 56 13.79 -0.29 -6.44
N THR A 57 13.34 -1.51 -6.59
CA THR A 57 12.66 -2.24 -5.52
C THR A 57 13.39 -3.49 -5.11
N VAL A 58 13.24 -3.87 -3.86
CA VAL A 58 13.72 -5.13 -3.30
C VAL A 58 12.66 -5.71 -2.38
N ASN A 59 12.37 -7.01 -2.57
CA ASN A 59 11.56 -7.80 -1.65
C ASN A 59 12.49 -8.70 -0.84
N LEU A 60 12.39 -8.64 0.48
CA LEU A 60 13.17 -9.43 1.43
C LEU A 60 12.32 -10.61 1.95
N ASP A 61 12.19 -11.64 1.11
CA ASP A 61 11.51 -12.91 1.41
C ASP A 61 10.07 -12.74 1.92
N ASN A 62 9.37 -11.73 1.45
CA ASN A 62 8.01 -11.37 1.88
C ASN A 62 7.86 -11.01 3.39
N TYR A 63 8.97 -10.77 4.09
CA TYR A 63 8.94 -10.13 5.41
C TYR A 63 8.76 -8.62 5.31
N CYS A 64 9.52 -7.99 4.42
CA CYS A 64 9.43 -6.57 4.11
C CYS A 64 10.01 -6.31 2.72
N GLY A 65 9.92 -5.07 2.28
CA GLY A 65 10.56 -4.62 1.06
C GLY A 65 10.89 -3.15 1.15
N TYR A 66 11.64 -2.66 0.20
CA TYR A 66 11.88 -1.24 0.06
C TYR A 66 11.91 -0.81 -1.40
N ALA A 67 11.65 0.47 -1.60
CA ALA A 67 11.78 1.14 -2.88
C ALA A 67 12.70 2.35 -2.68
N GLU A 68 13.66 2.52 -3.57
CA GLU A 68 14.64 3.61 -3.49
C GLU A 68 14.81 4.34 -4.80
N MET A 69 15.15 5.61 -4.73
CA MET A 69 15.53 6.43 -5.86
C MET A 69 16.63 7.42 -5.46
N GLY A 70 17.32 7.94 -6.46
CA GLY A 70 18.43 8.87 -6.25
C GLY A 70 19.76 8.16 -6.03
N GLU A 71 20.78 8.95 -5.76
CA GLU A 71 22.15 8.53 -5.52
C GLU A 71 22.80 9.46 -4.50
N GLY A 72 23.81 9.00 -3.79
CA GLY A 72 24.56 9.76 -2.81
C GLY A 72 24.78 8.97 -1.52
N ASP A 73 25.47 9.60 -0.59
CA ASP A 73 25.85 8.98 0.68
C ASP A 73 24.84 9.23 1.81
N GLU A 74 23.94 10.20 1.61
CA GLU A 74 22.88 10.52 2.57
C GLU A 74 21.56 9.86 2.16
N ILE A 75 20.87 9.27 3.14
CA ILE A 75 19.61 8.56 2.95
C ILE A 75 18.52 9.23 3.78
N VAL A 76 17.40 9.55 3.15
CA VAL A 76 16.14 9.88 3.84
C VAL A 76 15.22 8.68 3.74
N GLY A 77 14.87 8.09 4.87
CA GLY A 77 14.00 6.92 4.96
C GLY A 77 12.59 7.29 5.41
N ILE A 78 11.59 6.67 4.77
CA ILE A 78 10.19 6.68 5.18
C ILE A 78 9.81 5.22 5.44
N ALA A 79 9.24 4.92 6.60
CA ALA A 79 8.78 3.59 6.96
C ALA A 79 7.27 3.60 7.15
N GLY A 80 6.62 2.55 6.66
CA GLY A 80 5.20 2.30 6.81
C GLY A 80 4.92 0.81 6.80
N HIS A 81 3.64 0.42 6.83
CA HIS A 81 3.23 -0.98 6.75
C HIS A 81 2.05 -1.17 5.77
N LEU A 82 1.89 -2.38 5.27
CA LEU A 82 0.87 -2.73 4.28
C LEU A 82 -0.17 -3.73 4.80
N ASP A 83 0.07 -4.32 5.97
CA ASP A 83 -0.93 -5.14 6.65
C ASP A 83 -2.03 -4.26 7.25
N ILE A 84 -3.17 -4.88 7.49
CA ILE A 84 -4.35 -4.24 8.05
C ILE A 84 -4.87 -5.04 9.24
N VAL A 85 -5.53 -4.33 10.15
CA VAL A 85 -6.29 -4.96 11.23
C VAL A 85 -7.56 -5.64 10.68
N PRO A 86 -8.16 -6.58 11.40
CA PRO A 86 -9.44 -7.17 11.02
C PRO A 86 -10.48 -6.09 10.72
N VAL A 87 -11.21 -6.26 9.62
CA VAL A 87 -12.14 -5.22 9.14
C VAL A 87 -13.35 -5.03 10.04
N GLY A 88 -13.75 -6.08 10.77
CA GLY A 88 -14.96 -6.01 11.60
C GLY A 88 -16.25 -5.94 10.78
N GLY A 89 -17.35 -5.54 11.45
CA GLY A 89 -18.66 -5.31 10.85
C GLY A 89 -19.02 -3.83 10.71
N ASP A 90 -20.25 -3.58 10.32
CA ASP A 90 -20.89 -2.25 10.29
C ASP A 90 -20.24 -1.21 9.34
N TRP A 91 -19.67 -1.67 8.24
CA TRP A 91 -19.16 -0.78 7.19
C TRP A 91 -20.30 -0.22 6.34
N SER A 92 -20.28 1.10 6.13
CA SER A 92 -21.20 1.78 5.19
C SER A 92 -20.85 1.54 3.73
N TYR A 93 -19.58 1.24 3.44
CA TYR A 93 -19.05 0.91 2.12
C TYR A 93 -18.22 -0.37 2.22
N ASN A 94 -17.96 -1.04 1.08
CA ASN A 94 -17.09 -2.21 1.06
C ASN A 94 -15.67 -1.84 1.57
N PRO A 95 -15.15 -2.50 2.62
CA PRO A 95 -13.84 -2.19 3.17
C PRO A 95 -12.67 -2.47 2.19
N PHE A 96 -12.86 -3.35 1.22
CA PHE A 96 -11.88 -3.73 0.20
C PHE A 96 -12.12 -3.10 -1.18
N GLU A 97 -12.90 -2.04 -1.23
CA GLU A 97 -13.13 -1.26 -2.43
C GLU A 97 -13.03 0.23 -2.09
N LEU A 98 -12.12 0.93 -2.75
CA LEU A 98 -11.97 2.35 -2.50
C LEU A 98 -13.21 3.10 -3.00
N THR A 99 -13.97 3.68 -2.09
CA THR A 99 -15.14 4.49 -2.40
C THR A 99 -14.80 5.96 -2.21
N ARG A 100 -15.00 6.77 -3.26
CA ARG A 100 -14.82 8.22 -3.20
C ARG A 100 -16.16 8.93 -3.10
N LYS A 101 -16.28 9.84 -2.13
CA LYS A 101 -17.44 10.74 -1.95
C LYS A 101 -16.94 12.16 -1.68
N GLY A 102 -17.06 13.02 -2.68
CA GLY A 102 -16.52 14.38 -2.59
C GLY A 102 -15.00 14.36 -2.37
N ASP A 103 -14.55 14.97 -1.28
CA ASP A 103 -13.14 15.08 -0.90
C ASP A 103 -12.65 13.92 -0.02
N TYR A 104 -13.49 12.91 0.21
CA TYR A 104 -13.18 11.78 1.08
C TYR A 104 -13.07 10.48 0.29
N VAL A 105 -12.18 9.61 0.74
CA VAL A 105 -12.06 8.23 0.30
C VAL A 105 -12.27 7.28 1.48
N TYR A 106 -12.96 6.19 1.24
CA TYR A 106 -13.34 5.19 2.25
C TYR A 106 -12.82 3.82 1.83
N GLY A 107 -12.28 3.10 2.78
CA GLY A 107 -11.78 1.74 2.64
C GLY A 107 -10.84 1.38 3.78
N ARG A 108 -10.66 0.08 4.06
CA ARG A 108 -9.74 -0.35 5.10
C ARG A 108 -8.30 -0.08 4.65
N GLY A 109 -7.53 0.63 5.47
CA GLY A 109 -6.13 0.99 5.19
C GLY A 109 -5.94 2.36 4.51
N THR A 110 -7.02 3.11 4.20
CA THR A 110 -6.89 4.45 3.59
C THR A 110 -6.14 5.46 4.46
N THR A 111 -6.10 5.24 5.76
CA THR A 111 -5.36 6.08 6.72
C THR A 111 -4.24 5.30 7.38
N ASP A 112 -4.45 4.04 7.70
CA ASP A 112 -3.53 3.18 8.46
C ASP A 112 -3.32 1.85 7.72
N ASP A 113 -2.29 1.74 6.90
CA ASP A 113 -1.22 2.70 6.59
C ASP A 113 -0.93 2.70 5.06
N LYS A 114 -1.89 2.30 4.21
CA LYS A 114 -1.73 2.19 2.76
C LYS A 114 -1.85 3.53 2.02
N GLY A 115 -2.43 4.54 2.66
CA GLY A 115 -2.70 5.86 2.09
C GLY A 115 -1.65 6.92 2.27
#